data_28b284f2197504f9cc68795b88249f14
#
_entry.id   28b284f2197504f9cc68795b88249f14
#
_cell.length_a   1.000
_cell.length_b   1.000
_cell.length_c   1.000
_cell.angle_alpha   90.00
_cell.angle_beta   90.00
_cell.angle_gamma   90.00
#
_symmetry.space_group_name_H-M   'P 1'
#
loop_
_entity.id
_entity.type
_entity.pdbx_description
1 polymer ?
#
loop_
_entity_poly.entity_id
_entity_poly.type
_entity_poly.pdbx_seq_one_letter_code
_entity_poly.pdbx_strand_id
1 'polypeptide(L)'
;SLWMHAPMPMITLFKTLDVTPLVRYSHRTGCKFHMLLCWCIGRAASQTEAFYLLPVDQKLIQYDKLAISTVVPTADHAISTCDIPFSTDLSQFQQDYLNLTRRVHDTGEAYNLAEEYMVIGTSALSQYDIDGAVNLYAGFYNNPFLIWGKYKKGFLKRTLLLSFQFHHTQLDGVPAAQFLSCLQQEIQTIQKASIVPKSPKG
;
A
#
# COMPACT_ATOMS: atom_id res chain seq x y z
N SER A 1 13.16 -14.68 -18.28
CA SER A 1 13.56 -14.82 -16.86
C SER A 1 13.23 -16.23 -16.37
N LEU A 2 14.13 -16.85 -15.61
CA LEU A 2 13.92 -18.18 -15.00
C LEU A 2 12.64 -18.19 -14.12
N TRP A 3 12.39 -17.11 -13.42
CA TRP A 3 11.27 -16.97 -12.49
C TRP A 3 9.91 -16.77 -13.16
N MET A 4 9.89 -16.40 -14.44
CA MET A 4 8.64 -16.24 -15.20
C MET A 4 7.87 -17.56 -15.34
N HIS A 5 8.57 -18.68 -15.31
CA HIS A 5 8.00 -20.03 -15.46
C HIS A 5 8.02 -20.84 -14.16
N ALA A 6 8.46 -20.22 -13.05
CA ALA A 6 8.50 -20.91 -11.76
C ALA A 6 7.09 -21.17 -11.24
N PRO A 7 6.82 -22.35 -10.67
CA PRO A 7 5.51 -22.67 -10.07
C PRO A 7 5.14 -21.74 -8.90
N MET A 8 6.14 -21.20 -8.21
CA MET A 8 5.99 -20.26 -7.10
C MET A 8 7.04 -19.14 -7.25
N PRO A 9 6.74 -18.10 -8.06
CA PRO A 9 7.70 -17.02 -8.32
C PRO A 9 7.67 -15.90 -7.27
N MET A 10 6.87 -16.05 -6.21
CA MET A 10 6.67 -15.01 -5.19
C MET A 10 7.67 -15.12 -4.06
N ILE A 11 8.16 -13.96 -3.61
CA ILE A 11 8.97 -13.82 -2.40
C ILE A 11 8.21 -12.95 -1.40
N THR A 12 8.31 -13.29 -0.12
CA THR A 12 7.77 -12.47 0.97
C THR A 12 8.91 -12.05 1.89
N LEU A 13 9.03 -10.74 2.11
CA LEU A 13 9.91 -10.14 3.11
C LEU A 13 9.09 -9.59 4.27
N PHE A 14 9.61 -9.75 5.47
CA PHE A 14 9.02 -9.18 6.69
C PHE A 14 9.90 -8.04 7.20
N LYS A 15 9.28 -6.91 7.53
CA LYS A 15 9.99 -5.75 8.07
C LYS A 15 9.21 -5.10 9.20
N THR A 16 9.85 -4.94 10.35
CA THR A 16 9.31 -4.10 11.41
C THR A 16 9.67 -2.64 11.13
N LEU A 17 8.64 -1.80 11.01
CA LEU A 17 8.74 -0.37 10.76
C LEU A 17 8.52 0.42 12.07
N ASP A 18 9.28 1.49 12.28
CA ASP A 18 8.96 2.50 13.28
C ASP A 18 7.91 3.46 12.69
N VAL A 19 6.67 3.29 13.11
CA VAL A 19 5.53 4.10 12.65
C VAL A 19 5.15 5.21 13.64
N THR A 20 6.01 5.50 14.61
CA THR A 20 5.77 6.56 15.61
C THR A 20 5.47 7.93 14.96
N PRO A 21 6.22 8.38 13.93
CA PRO A 21 5.93 9.65 13.27
C PRO A 21 4.56 9.64 12.58
N LEU A 22 4.20 8.52 11.95
CA LEU A 22 2.94 8.35 11.25
C LEU A 22 1.73 8.39 12.20
N VAL A 23 1.83 7.71 13.35
CA VAL A 23 0.81 7.73 14.39
C VAL A 23 0.64 9.13 14.95
N ARG A 24 1.74 9.86 15.23
CA ARG A 24 1.68 11.24 15.71
C ARG A 24 1.03 12.18 14.68
N TYR A 25 1.39 12.01 13.40
CA TYR A 25 0.83 12.80 12.31
C TYR A 25 -0.68 12.54 12.17
N SER A 26 -1.10 11.27 12.20
CA SER A 26 -2.51 10.86 12.18
C SER A 26 -3.31 11.50 13.30
N HIS A 27 -2.81 11.45 14.53
CA HIS A 27 -3.48 12.07 15.68
C HIS A 27 -3.57 13.60 15.59
N ARG A 28 -2.52 14.25 15.09
CA ARG A 28 -2.46 15.72 14.97
C ARG A 28 -3.41 16.23 13.88
N THR A 29 -3.53 15.52 12.77
CA THR A 29 -4.27 15.97 11.57
C THR A 29 -5.67 15.37 11.45
N GLY A 30 -5.99 14.34 12.22
CA GLY A 30 -7.23 13.56 12.07
C GLY A 30 -7.26 12.65 10.84
N CYS A 31 -6.15 12.53 10.08
CA CYS A 31 -6.08 11.65 8.94
C CYS A 31 -6.02 10.18 9.36
N LYS A 32 -6.67 9.30 8.61
CA LYS A 32 -6.65 7.86 8.88
C LYS A 32 -5.22 7.31 8.74
N PHE A 33 -4.72 6.61 9.78
CA PHE A 33 -3.41 5.96 9.77
C PHE A 33 -3.20 5.08 8.53
N HIS A 34 -4.20 4.26 8.18
CA HIS A 34 -4.13 3.38 7.02
C HIS A 34 -3.91 4.16 5.71
N MET A 35 -4.67 5.22 5.48
CA MET A 35 -4.51 6.09 4.31
C MET A 35 -3.12 6.70 4.23
N LEU A 36 -2.58 7.19 5.36
CA LEU A 36 -1.24 7.76 5.43
C LEU A 36 -0.15 6.71 5.12
N LEU A 37 -0.31 5.47 5.60
CA LEU A 37 0.63 4.39 5.30
C LEU A 37 0.55 4.01 3.81
N CYS A 38 -0.64 3.93 3.21
CA CYS A 38 -0.83 3.73 1.78
C CYS A 38 -0.13 4.83 0.96
N TRP A 39 -0.23 6.09 1.39
CA TRP A 39 0.48 7.19 0.72
C TRP A 39 2.01 7.04 0.83
N CYS A 40 2.55 6.69 2.00
CA CYS A 40 3.98 6.42 2.16
C CYS A 40 4.45 5.25 1.30
N ILE A 41 3.64 4.20 1.15
CA ILE A 41 3.91 3.08 0.24
C ILE A 41 4.02 3.58 -1.21
N GLY A 42 3.07 4.38 -1.66
CA GLY A 42 3.09 4.98 -3.00
C GLY A 42 4.32 5.89 -3.21
N ARG A 43 4.67 6.69 -2.20
CA ARG A 43 5.89 7.53 -2.20
C ARG A 43 7.17 6.70 -2.37
N ALA A 44 7.30 5.62 -1.61
CA ALA A 44 8.47 4.74 -1.71
C ALA A 44 8.50 3.98 -3.05
N ALA A 45 7.36 3.47 -3.51
CA ALA A 45 7.26 2.76 -4.77
C ALA A 45 7.56 3.65 -5.97
N SER A 46 7.09 4.91 -5.97
CA SER A 46 7.32 5.85 -7.07
C SER A 46 8.79 6.21 -7.30
N GLN A 47 9.65 5.93 -6.35
CA GLN A 47 11.11 6.13 -6.44
C GLN A 47 11.85 4.88 -6.93
N THR A 48 11.15 3.79 -7.23
CA THR A 48 11.73 2.51 -7.61
C THR A 48 11.17 2.07 -8.98
N GLU A 49 12.00 2.10 -10.00
CA GLU A 49 11.61 1.80 -11.40
C GLU A 49 10.88 0.46 -11.54
N ALA A 50 11.30 -0.56 -10.79
CA ALA A 50 10.71 -1.89 -10.86
C ALA A 50 9.21 -1.92 -10.46
N PHE A 51 8.71 -0.94 -9.71
CA PHE A 51 7.27 -0.84 -9.40
C PHE A 51 6.42 -0.34 -10.57
N TYR A 52 7.01 0.06 -11.67
CA TYR A 52 6.30 0.38 -12.91
C TYR A 52 6.26 -0.78 -13.89
N LEU A 53 6.77 -1.95 -13.48
CA LEU A 53 6.81 -3.16 -14.28
C LEU A 53 5.94 -4.24 -13.63
N LEU A 54 5.15 -4.97 -14.42
CA LEU A 54 4.36 -6.09 -13.93
C LEU A 54 4.53 -7.31 -14.84
N PRO A 55 4.90 -8.48 -14.30
CA PRO A 55 4.87 -9.75 -15.05
C PRO A 55 3.42 -10.15 -15.34
N VAL A 56 3.04 -10.21 -16.62
CA VAL A 56 1.73 -10.66 -17.09
C VAL A 56 1.94 -11.54 -18.33
N ASP A 57 1.36 -12.74 -18.35
CA ASP A 57 1.42 -13.67 -19.48
C ASP A 57 2.83 -13.81 -20.07
N GLN A 58 3.81 -14.05 -19.20
CA GLN A 58 5.24 -14.23 -19.57
C GLN A 58 5.91 -12.98 -20.17
N LYS A 59 5.29 -11.80 -20.04
CA LYS A 59 5.85 -10.51 -20.45
C LYS A 59 5.97 -9.58 -19.25
N LEU A 60 6.88 -8.62 -19.33
CA LEU A 60 6.90 -7.47 -18.43
C LEU A 60 6.12 -6.34 -19.09
N ILE A 61 5.01 -5.97 -18.48
CA ILE A 61 4.22 -4.82 -18.90
C ILE A 61 4.73 -3.59 -18.13
N GLN A 62 4.97 -2.52 -18.84
CA GLN A 62 5.37 -1.23 -18.27
C GLN A 62 4.16 -0.30 -18.14
N TYR A 63 4.07 0.33 -17.00
CA TYR A 63 3.07 1.35 -16.67
C TYR A 63 3.75 2.69 -16.38
N ASP A 64 3.05 3.78 -16.63
CA ASP A 64 3.54 5.13 -16.33
C ASP A 64 2.96 5.67 -15.02
N LYS A 65 1.97 4.99 -14.46
CA LYS A 65 1.20 5.41 -13.30
C LYS A 65 1.12 4.31 -12.24
N LEU A 66 1.05 4.72 -10.98
CA LEU A 66 0.85 3.82 -9.85
C LEU A 66 -0.52 4.05 -9.22
N ALA A 67 -1.12 2.99 -8.71
CA ALA A 67 -2.28 3.06 -7.81
C ALA A 67 -2.05 2.17 -6.59
N ILE A 68 -2.69 2.52 -5.48
CA ILE A 68 -2.66 1.73 -4.24
C ILE A 68 -4.06 1.14 -4.05
N SER A 69 -4.14 -0.19 -4.11
CA SER A 69 -5.39 -0.91 -3.83
C SER A 69 -5.56 -1.13 -2.34
N THR A 70 -6.75 -0.92 -1.83
CA THR A 70 -7.11 -1.20 -0.44
C THR A 70 -8.40 -1.98 -0.36
N VAL A 71 -8.54 -2.79 0.69
CA VAL A 71 -9.78 -3.50 1.00
C VAL A 71 -10.74 -2.54 1.72
N VAL A 72 -11.98 -2.49 1.26
CA VAL A 72 -13.04 -1.62 1.79
C VAL A 72 -14.21 -2.50 2.25
N PRO A 73 -14.65 -2.39 3.52
CA PRO A 73 -15.91 -3.00 3.95
C PRO A 73 -17.08 -2.30 3.26
N THR A 74 -18.03 -3.07 2.78
CA THR A 74 -19.23 -2.58 2.09
C THR A 74 -20.42 -2.44 3.03
N ALA A 75 -21.46 -1.73 2.62
CA ALA A 75 -22.64 -1.47 3.44
C ALA A 75 -23.41 -2.74 3.82
N ASP A 76 -23.32 -3.79 3.01
CA ASP A 76 -23.90 -5.12 3.22
C ASP A 76 -23.01 -6.07 4.05
N HIS A 77 -21.96 -5.55 4.71
CA HIS A 77 -20.99 -6.30 5.51
C HIS A 77 -20.09 -7.27 4.73
N ALA A 78 -20.04 -7.16 3.41
CA ALA A 78 -19.03 -7.83 2.58
C ALA A 78 -17.72 -7.00 2.51
N ILE A 79 -16.81 -7.40 1.65
CA ILE A 79 -15.60 -6.66 1.34
C ILE A 79 -15.47 -6.46 -0.16
N SER A 80 -14.92 -5.32 -0.56
CA SER A 80 -14.59 -5.02 -1.95
C SER A 80 -13.21 -4.36 -2.04
N THR A 81 -12.68 -4.18 -3.24
CA THR A 81 -11.37 -3.53 -3.47
C THR A 81 -11.54 -2.15 -4.06
N CYS A 82 -10.62 -1.27 -3.72
CA CYS A 82 -10.63 0.10 -4.20
C CYS A 82 -9.21 0.51 -4.57
N ASP A 83 -8.96 0.74 -5.86
CA ASP A 83 -7.71 1.26 -6.37
C ASP A 83 -7.73 2.78 -6.31
N ILE A 84 -6.73 3.36 -5.68
CA ILE A 84 -6.61 4.79 -5.48
C ILE A 84 -5.42 5.30 -6.30
N PRO A 85 -5.63 6.21 -7.26
CA PRO A 85 -4.53 6.78 -8.02
C PRO A 85 -3.49 7.40 -7.09
N PHE A 86 -2.23 7.05 -7.27
CA PHE A 86 -1.18 7.63 -6.46
C PHE A 86 -0.88 9.06 -6.91
N SER A 87 -0.83 9.96 -5.94
CA SER A 87 -0.35 11.34 -6.09
C SER A 87 0.74 11.63 -5.07
N THR A 88 1.79 12.36 -5.46
CA THR A 88 2.81 12.87 -4.55
C THR A 88 2.26 13.96 -3.62
N ASP A 89 1.17 14.62 -4.02
CA ASP A 89 0.40 15.53 -3.17
C ASP A 89 -0.50 14.74 -2.22
N LEU A 90 -0.20 14.82 -0.92
CA LEU A 90 -0.98 14.14 0.13
C LEU A 90 -2.43 14.61 0.18
N SER A 91 -2.72 15.89 -0.11
CA SER A 91 -4.08 16.42 -0.10
C SER A 91 -4.92 15.80 -1.22
N GLN A 92 -4.34 15.70 -2.43
CA GLN A 92 -4.99 15.04 -3.55
C GLN A 92 -5.24 13.56 -3.27
N PHE A 93 -4.20 12.84 -2.81
CA PHE A 93 -4.33 11.43 -2.47
C PHE A 93 -5.37 11.18 -1.38
N GLN A 94 -5.43 12.03 -0.36
CA GLN A 94 -6.46 11.95 0.69
C GLN A 94 -7.86 12.15 0.13
N GLN A 95 -8.05 13.11 -0.77
CA GLN A 95 -9.34 13.39 -1.38
C GLN A 95 -9.82 12.19 -2.20
N ASP A 96 -8.96 11.65 -3.06
CA ASP A 96 -9.26 10.47 -3.87
C ASP A 96 -9.54 9.26 -2.99
N TYR A 97 -8.71 9.01 -1.97
CA TYR A 97 -8.92 7.94 -1.00
C TYR A 97 -10.30 8.01 -0.35
N LEU A 98 -10.69 9.18 0.16
CA LEU A 98 -11.97 9.34 0.87
C LEU A 98 -13.17 9.21 -0.05
N ASN A 99 -13.09 9.77 -1.26
CA ASN A 99 -14.19 9.74 -2.23
C ASN A 99 -14.39 8.34 -2.81
N LEU A 100 -13.30 7.69 -3.24
CA LEU A 100 -13.35 6.38 -3.88
C LEU A 100 -13.72 5.28 -2.87
N THR A 101 -13.13 5.28 -1.66
CA THR A 101 -13.50 4.29 -0.63
C THR A 101 -14.94 4.45 -0.16
N ARG A 102 -15.47 5.68 -0.11
CA ARG A 102 -16.89 5.91 0.18
C ARG A 102 -17.77 5.36 -0.93
N ARG A 103 -17.45 5.64 -2.20
CA ARG A 103 -18.18 5.07 -3.33
C ARG A 103 -18.24 3.55 -3.27
N VAL A 104 -17.09 2.89 -3.09
CA VAL A 104 -17.03 1.41 -2.98
C VAL A 104 -17.83 0.91 -1.79
N HIS A 105 -17.75 1.59 -0.63
CA HIS A 105 -18.56 1.24 0.55
C HIS A 105 -20.05 1.29 0.25
N ASP A 106 -20.51 2.36 -0.41
CA ASP A 106 -21.94 2.61 -0.63
C ASP A 106 -22.52 1.73 -1.74
N THR A 107 -21.74 1.43 -2.78
CA THR A 107 -22.21 0.65 -3.95
C THR A 107 -21.92 -0.84 -3.85
N GLY A 108 -20.92 -1.26 -3.05
CA GLY A 108 -20.37 -2.62 -3.04
C GLY A 108 -19.51 -2.96 -4.28
N GLU A 109 -19.49 -2.10 -5.30
CA GLU A 109 -18.76 -2.33 -6.54
C GLU A 109 -17.28 -2.00 -6.38
N ALA A 110 -16.40 -2.90 -6.83
CA ALA A 110 -14.96 -2.65 -6.86
C ALA A 110 -14.60 -1.48 -7.79
N TYR A 111 -13.62 -0.68 -7.38
CA TYR A 111 -13.04 0.34 -8.24
C TYR A 111 -11.66 -0.10 -8.70
N ASN A 112 -11.51 -0.39 -9.99
CA ASN A 112 -10.34 -1.03 -10.59
C ASN A 112 -9.64 -0.09 -11.59
N LEU A 113 -8.33 0.03 -11.48
CA LEU A 113 -7.46 0.83 -12.35
C LEU A 113 -6.36 0.00 -13.04
N ALA A 114 -6.39 -1.33 -12.95
CA ALA A 114 -5.33 -2.21 -13.41
C ALA A 114 -5.04 -2.15 -14.93
N GLU A 115 -5.96 -1.62 -15.73
CA GLU A 115 -5.73 -1.41 -17.18
C GLU A 115 -4.75 -0.27 -17.46
N GLU A 116 -4.73 0.78 -16.62
CA GLU A 116 -3.92 1.99 -16.84
C GLU A 116 -2.80 2.18 -15.81
N TYR A 117 -2.91 1.53 -14.66
CA TYR A 117 -2.03 1.72 -13.51
C TYR A 117 -1.38 0.40 -13.08
N MET A 118 -0.11 0.45 -12.71
CA MET A 118 0.45 -0.63 -11.92
C MET A 118 -0.07 -0.51 -10.49
N VAL A 119 -0.85 -1.51 -10.08
CA VAL A 119 -1.55 -1.51 -8.81
C VAL A 119 -0.72 -2.23 -7.75
N ILE A 120 -0.52 -1.58 -6.61
CA ILE A 120 0.09 -2.17 -5.42
C ILE A 120 -1.04 -2.53 -4.45
N GLY A 121 -1.20 -3.82 -4.17
CA GLY A 121 -2.24 -4.30 -3.25
C GLY A 121 -1.89 -4.06 -1.79
N THR A 122 -2.88 -3.68 -0.99
CA THR A 122 -2.72 -3.58 0.46
C THR A 122 -3.89 -4.22 1.21
N SER A 123 -3.59 -4.84 2.35
CA SER A 123 -4.59 -5.35 3.29
C SER A 123 -4.19 -5.03 4.71
N ALA A 124 -5.13 -4.46 5.47
CA ALA A 124 -4.90 -4.06 6.85
C ALA A 124 -5.84 -4.82 7.80
N LEU A 125 -5.26 -5.65 8.65
CA LEU A 125 -5.93 -6.30 9.78
C LEU A 125 -5.72 -5.48 11.05
N SER A 126 -6.00 -4.17 10.99
CA SER A 126 -5.59 -3.16 11.98
C SER A 126 -6.16 -3.37 13.39
N GLN A 127 -7.16 -4.22 13.56
CA GLN A 127 -7.73 -4.58 14.86
C GLN A 127 -7.05 -5.82 15.49
N TYR A 128 -6.28 -6.58 14.72
CA TYR A 128 -5.69 -7.84 15.12
C TYR A 128 -4.17 -7.74 15.26
N ASP A 129 -3.64 -8.34 16.31
CA ASP A 129 -2.19 -8.55 16.49
C ASP A 129 -1.81 -9.81 15.72
N ILE A 130 -1.05 -9.64 14.65
CA ILE A 130 -0.51 -10.73 13.83
C ILE A 130 0.99 -10.57 13.68
N ASP A 131 1.70 -11.69 13.62
CA ASP A 131 3.16 -11.75 13.48
C ASP A 131 3.60 -11.91 12.01
N GLY A 132 2.72 -11.61 11.07
CA GLY A 132 2.96 -11.61 9.63
C GLY A 132 1.91 -12.40 8.85
N ALA A 133 1.94 -12.25 7.54
CA ALA A 133 1.10 -12.99 6.63
C ALA A 133 1.84 -13.28 5.33
N VAL A 134 1.59 -14.44 4.74
CA VAL A 134 2.06 -14.79 3.40
C VAL A 134 0.83 -15.06 2.54
N ASN A 135 0.73 -14.33 1.42
CA ASN A 135 -0.37 -14.53 0.49
C ASN A 135 -0.23 -15.85 -0.27
N LEU A 136 -1.38 -16.43 -0.59
CA LEU A 136 -1.44 -17.51 -1.55
C LEU A 136 -1.10 -16.99 -2.96
N TYR A 137 -0.32 -17.76 -3.71
CA TYR A 137 -0.10 -17.48 -5.13
C TYR A 137 -1.19 -18.13 -5.96
N ALA A 138 -2.01 -17.32 -6.62
CA ALA A 138 -3.15 -17.80 -7.42
C ALA A 138 -2.81 -18.04 -8.90
N GLY A 139 -1.56 -17.77 -9.32
CA GLY A 139 -1.12 -17.98 -10.70
C GLY A 139 -1.42 -16.84 -11.68
N PHE A 140 -2.28 -15.90 -11.32
CA PHE A 140 -2.70 -14.79 -12.18
C PHE A 140 -2.51 -13.39 -11.57
N TYR A 141 -2.32 -13.29 -10.24
CA TYR A 141 -2.12 -12.02 -9.56
C TYR A 141 -0.66 -11.86 -9.15
N ASN A 142 0.09 -11.12 -9.95
CA ASN A 142 1.54 -10.93 -9.78
C ASN A 142 1.92 -9.59 -9.14
N ASN A 143 0.94 -8.77 -8.81
CA ASN A 143 1.16 -7.45 -8.23
C ASN A 143 1.85 -7.52 -6.87
N PRO A 144 2.71 -6.55 -6.54
CA PRO A 144 3.21 -6.38 -5.20
C PRO A 144 2.07 -6.24 -4.20
N PHE A 145 2.20 -6.88 -3.04
CA PHE A 145 1.15 -6.88 -2.03
C PHE A 145 1.74 -6.69 -0.63
N LEU A 146 1.15 -5.80 0.15
CA LEU A 146 1.57 -5.50 1.50
C LEU A 146 0.44 -5.79 2.49
N ILE A 147 0.78 -6.53 3.57
CA ILE A 147 -0.17 -6.86 4.64
C ILE A 147 0.41 -6.42 5.98
N TRP A 148 -0.46 -5.89 6.83
CA TRP A 148 -0.09 -5.55 8.20
C TRP A 148 -1.26 -5.73 9.17
N GLY A 149 -0.92 -5.95 10.42
CA GLY A 149 -1.85 -5.99 11.53
C GLY A 149 -1.89 -4.68 12.33
N LYS A 150 -2.24 -4.81 13.60
CA LYS A 150 -2.21 -3.70 14.55
C LYS A 150 -0.77 -3.31 14.88
N TYR A 151 -0.47 -2.00 14.92
CA TYR A 151 0.82 -1.56 15.42
C TYR A 151 0.95 -1.77 16.93
N LYS A 152 2.15 -2.18 17.36
CA LYS A 152 2.47 -2.43 18.78
C LYS A 152 2.90 -1.12 19.47
N LYS A 153 2.41 -0.92 20.69
CA LYS A 153 2.75 0.24 21.51
C LYS A 153 3.87 -0.11 22.45
N GLY A 154 5.09 0.33 22.16
CA GLY A 154 6.20 0.32 23.10
C GLY A 154 6.28 1.60 23.94
N PHE A 155 7.28 1.67 24.83
CA PHE A 155 7.46 2.82 25.73
C PHE A 155 7.70 4.14 24.96
N LEU A 156 8.62 4.14 23.99
CA LEU A 156 8.98 5.31 23.20
C LEU A 156 8.55 5.23 21.74
N LYS A 157 8.30 4.02 21.24
CA LYS A 157 8.07 3.75 19.82
C LYS A 157 6.74 3.06 19.58
N ARG A 158 6.22 3.26 18.38
CA ARG A 158 5.13 2.47 17.79
C ARG A 158 5.72 1.67 16.64
N THR A 159 5.60 0.37 16.68
CA THR A 159 6.17 -0.53 15.66
C THR A 159 5.09 -1.28 14.93
N LEU A 160 5.28 -1.49 13.64
CA LEU A 160 4.38 -2.22 12.78
C LEU A 160 5.16 -3.28 12.02
N LEU A 161 4.76 -4.55 12.14
CA LEU A 161 5.27 -5.59 11.26
C LEU A 161 4.51 -5.53 9.94
N LEU A 162 5.27 -5.41 8.85
CA LEU A 162 4.79 -5.38 7.49
C LEU A 162 5.28 -6.64 6.77
N SER A 163 4.36 -7.34 6.11
CA SER A 163 4.67 -8.39 5.14
C SER A 163 4.60 -7.81 3.74
N PHE A 164 5.67 -7.94 2.97
CA PHE A 164 5.77 -7.46 1.59
C PHE A 164 6.04 -8.63 0.66
N GLN A 165 5.07 -8.95 -0.19
CA GLN A 165 5.17 -10.01 -1.20
C GLN A 165 5.28 -9.39 -2.59
N PHE A 166 6.12 -9.98 -3.44
CA PHE A 166 6.35 -9.53 -4.81
C PHE A 166 6.79 -10.69 -5.71
N HIS A 167 6.61 -10.52 -7.01
CA HIS A 167 7.06 -11.47 -8.02
C HIS A 167 8.56 -11.30 -8.28
N HIS A 168 9.34 -12.39 -8.22
CA HIS A 168 10.81 -12.34 -8.34
C HIS A 168 11.29 -11.84 -9.73
N THR A 169 10.47 -11.93 -10.78
CA THR A 169 10.79 -11.32 -12.07
C THR A 169 10.69 -9.79 -12.04
N GLN A 170 9.82 -9.23 -11.18
CA GLN A 170 9.64 -7.80 -11.04
C GLN A 170 10.73 -7.18 -10.15
N LEU A 171 11.00 -7.80 -9.00
CA LEU A 171 11.92 -7.30 -7.98
C LEU A 171 12.88 -8.41 -7.55
N ASP A 172 14.15 -8.08 -7.44
CA ASP A 172 15.13 -8.87 -6.71
C ASP A 172 15.23 -8.44 -5.24
N GLY A 173 15.94 -9.21 -4.44
CA GLY A 173 16.07 -8.98 -3.00
C GLY A 173 16.63 -7.60 -2.65
N VAL A 174 17.61 -7.08 -3.41
CA VAL A 174 18.23 -5.76 -3.15
C VAL A 174 17.25 -4.61 -3.41
N PRO A 175 16.61 -4.48 -4.58
CA PRO A 175 15.58 -3.47 -4.81
C PRO A 175 14.41 -3.56 -3.82
N ALA A 176 13.99 -4.77 -3.44
CA ALA A 176 12.93 -4.97 -2.45
C ALA A 176 13.34 -4.46 -1.05
N ALA A 177 14.57 -4.73 -0.62
CA ALA A 177 15.10 -4.22 0.64
C ALA A 177 15.29 -2.69 0.62
N GLN A 178 15.69 -2.12 -0.52
CA GLN A 178 15.78 -0.67 -0.73
C GLN A 178 14.42 -0.01 -0.65
N PHE A 179 13.39 -0.59 -1.26
CA PHE A 179 12.01 -0.13 -1.14
C PHE A 179 11.55 -0.07 0.32
N LEU A 180 11.79 -1.13 1.11
CA LEU A 180 11.42 -1.16 2.52
C LEU A 180 12.19 -0.10 3.35
N SER A 181 13.43 0.18 3.00
CA SER A 181 14.23 1.24 3.61
C SER A 181 13.70 2.64 3.22
N CYS A 182 13.33 2.83 1.96
CA CYS A 182 12.70 4.06 1.47
C CYS A 182 11.34 4.29 2.14
N LEU A 183 10.52 3.24 2.29
CA LEU A 183 9.26 3.32 3.02
C LEU A 183 9.44 3.79 4.46
N GLN A 184 10.47 3.27 5.16
CA GLN A 184 10.79 3.76 6.51
C GLN A 184 11.17 5.24 6.51
N GLN A 185 11.90 5.73 5.51
CA GLN A 185 12.26 7.14 5.38
C GLN A 185 11.03 8.02 5.10
N GLU A 186 10.13 7.60 4.21
CA GLU A 186 8.89 8.32 3.93
C GLU A 186 8.01 8.44 5.19
N ILE A 187 7.93 7.38 6.00
CA ILE A 187 7.25 7.42 7.30
C ILE A 187 7.90 8.43 8.25
N GLN A 188 9.22 8.48 8.31
CA GLN A 188 9.95 9.41 9.19
C GLN A 188 9.77 10.87 8.76
N THR A 189 9.64 11.12 7.48
CA THR A 189 9.54 12.47 6.90
C THR A 189 8.10 12.96 6.72
N ILE A 190 7.08 12.16 7.04
CA ILE A 190 5.66 12.49 6.88
C ILE A 190 5.27 13.84 7.50
N GLN A 191 5.96 14.26 8.57
CA GLN A 191 5.73 15.53 9.24
C GLN A 191 5.95 16.76 8.36
N LYS A 192 6.71 16.61 7.26
CA LYS A 192 6.97 17.65 6.26
C LYS A 192 5.86 17.75 5.20
N ALA A 193 4.98 16.74 5.12
CA ALA A 193 3.87 16.77 4.20
C ALA A 193 2.82 17.78 4.68
N SER A 194 2.35 18.62 3.75
CA SER A 194 1.31 19.61 4.01
C SER A 194 -0.06 19.01 3.65
N ILE A 195 -1.02 19.13 4.56
CA ILE A 195 -2.44 18.93 4.24
C ILE A 195 -3.07 20.31 4.25
N VAL A 196 -3.75 20.67 3.17
CA VAL A 196 -4.59 21.87 3.17
C VAL A 196 -5.76 21.59 4.11
N PRO A 197 -5.93 22.36 5.21
CA PRO A 197 -7.06 22.17 6.09
C PRO A 197 -8.36 22.36 5.30
N LYS A 198 -9.33 21.47 5.50
CA LYS A 198 -10.68 21.75 4.99
C LYS A 198 -11.12 23.10 5.58
N SER A 199 -11.50 24.05 4.72
CA SER A 199 -12.19 25.24 5.15
C SER A 199 -13.36 24.82 6.04
N PRO A 200 -13.56 25.43 7.22
CA PRO A 200 -14.72 25.14 8.02
C PRO A 200 -15.95 25.39 7.16
N LYS A 201 -16.83 24.40 7.10
CA LYS A 201 -18.14 24.57 6.47
C LYS A 201 -18.85 25.68 7.26
N GLY A 202 -19.01 26.83 6.61
CA GLY A 202 -19.90 27.88 7.07
C GLY A 202 -21.37 27.40 7.09
#